data_e9713731457356dc3114e99c0059c43d
#
_entry.id   e9713731457356dc3114e99c0059c43d
#
_cell.length_a   1.000
_cell.length_b   1.000
_cell.length_c   1.000
_cell.angle_alpha   90.00
_cell.angle_beta   90.00
_cell.angle_gamma   90.00
#
_symmetry.space_group_name_H-M   'P 1'
#
loop_
_entity.id
_entity.type
_entity.pdbx_description
1 polymer ?
#
loop_
_entity_poly.entity_id
_entity_poly.type
_entity_poly.pdbx_seq_one_letter_code
_entity_poly.pdbx_strand_id
1 'polypeptide(L)'
;MSKYVERVIEDVKAKYANEPEFCQTVEEVLSSLGPVVDAHPEYEKVALLERMVIPERVIEFRVPWEDDNGNIHVNTGYRVQFNGAIVPYKGGLRFAPSVNLSIMKFLGFEQTFKDSLTTLPIGGAKGGSDFDPNGKSDREVMRFCQAFMTELYRHIGPDVDVPAGDLGVGGREIGYLFGQYRKLRGAYENGVLTGKARSFGGSLIRPEATGFGAVYYLESVMKHEHDTLEGKTVAVAGFGNVAWGVVQKLSELGAKPVTLSGPDGYIYDPDGITTKEKFDFMLEMRASGRNKVQDYADKFGCKFVAGDKPWGEKVDIIMPCATQNDVDLTQAKRIVANNIKYYIEVANMPTTNEALRFLMDQKNMVVAPSKAVNAGGVLVSALEMSQNSERISWTAKEVDDKLHQIMTEIHDGSAECAEKYGLGYNLVAGANMVGFQKVADAMMAQGIAW
;
A
#
# COMPACT_ATOMS: atom_id res chain seq x y z
N MET A 1 -3.44 1.48 -28.15
CA MET A 1 -2.56 2.17 -27.17
C MET A 1 -2.04 3.43 -27.84
N SER A 2 -1.80 4.51 -27.10
CA SER A 2 -1.17 5.72 -27.64
C SER A 2 0.22 5.42 -28.18
N LYS A 3 0.59 5.93 -29.36
CA LYS A 3 1.93 5.72 -29.93
C LYS A 3 3.04 6.30 -29.05
N TYR A 4 2.75 7.39 -28.34
CA TYR A 4 3.68 7.98 -27.38
C TYR A 4 3.94 7.04 -26.21
N VAL A 5 2.87 6.46 -25.65
CA VAL A 5 2.95 5.47 -24.55
C VAL A 5 3.76 4.23 -25.01
N GLU A 6 3.42 3.67 -26.18
CA GLU A 6 4.13 2.50 -26.72
C GLU A 6 5.65 2.75 -26.85
N ARG A 7 6.01 3.89 -27.44
CA ARG A 7 7.42 4.28 -27.59
C ARG A 7 8.17 4.35 -26.25
N VAL A 8 7.57 5.01 -25.25
CA VAL A 8 8.20 5.14 -23.92
C VAL A 8 8.33 3.79 -23.22
N ILE A 9 7.34 2.89 -23.34
CA ILE A 9 7.45 1.52 -22.79
C ILE A 9 8.60 0.75 -23.45
N GLU A 10 8.73 0.81 -24.78
CA GLU A 10 9.82 0.16 -25.50
C GLU A 10 11.20 0.71 -25.09
N ASP A 11 11.33 2.04 -24.97
CA ASP A 11 12.54 2.71 -24.52
C ASP A 11 12.93 2.28 -23.09
N VAL A 12 11.97 2.17 -22.17
CA VAL A 12 12.21 1.70 -20.81
C VAL A 12 12.66 0.24 -20.80
N LYS A 13 11.99 -0.64 -21.55
CA LYS A 13 12.37 -2.07 -21.65
C LYS A 13 13.77 -2.23 -22.23
N ALA A 14 14.15 -1.45 -23.22
CA ALA A 14 15.48 -1.48 -23.81
C ALA A 14 16.55 -0.98 -22.84
N LYS A 15 16.28 0.14 -22.14
CA LYS A 15 17.23 0.78 -21.24
C LYS A 15 17.45 0.02 -19.93
N TYR A 16 16.40 -0.61 -19.40
CA TYR A 16 16.38 -1.26 -18.08
C TYR A 16 16.13 -2.77 -18.20
N ALA A 17 16.64 -3.42 -19.24
CA ALA A 17 16.43 -4.85 -19.50
C ALA A 17 16.84 -5.78 -18.34
N ASN A 18 17.74 -5.32 -17.46
CA ASN A 18 18.16 -6.02 -16.25
C ASN A 18 17.33 -5.68 -14.98
N GLU A 19 16.24 -4.92 -15.14
CA GLU A 19 15.33 -4.50 -14.06
C GLU A 19 13.89 -4.97 -14.38
N PRO A 20 13.60 -6.27 -14.39
CA PRO A 20 12.34 -6.81 -14.92
C PRO A 20 11.11 -6.35 -14.15
N GLU A 21 11.16 -6.24 -12.81
CA GLU A 21 10.04 -5.80 -11.99
C GLU A 21 9.69 -4.35 -12.30
N PHE A 22 10.69 -3.51 -12.49
CA PHE A 22 10.49 -2.11 -12.86
C PHE A 22 9.88 -1.97 -14.26
N CYS A 23 10.42 -2.69 -15.25
CA CYS A 23 9.89 -2.66 -16.62
C CYS A 23 8.43 -3.12 -16.69
N GLN A 24 8.09 -4.21 -15.97
CA GLN A 24 6.73 -4.72 -15.90
C GLN A 24 5.77 -3.67 -15.35
N THR A 25 6.13 -3.02 -14.26
CA THR A 25 5.26 -2.03 -13.61
C THR A 25 5.06 -0.78 -14.45
N VAL A 26 6.11 -0.31 -15.13
CA VAL A 26 5.98 0.81 -16.08
C VAL A 26 5.01 0.46 -17.20
N GLU A 27 5.12 -0.74 -17.77
CA GLU A 27 4.19 -1.20 -18.81
C GLU A 27 2.75 -1.26 -18.31
N GLU A 28 2.52 -1.85 -17.14
CA GLU A 28 1.18 -1.97 -16.54
C GLU A 28 0.52 -0.61 -16.30
N VAL A 29 1.25 0.35 -15.72
CA VAL A 29 0.73 1.68 -15.43
C VAL A 29 0.51 2.47 -16.71
N LEU A 30 1.54 2.61 -17.56
CA LEU A 30 1.46 3.44 -18.76
C LEU A 30 0.42 2.92 -19.77
N SER A 31 0.23 1.60 -19.87
CA SER A 31 -0.76 1.01 -20.78
C SER A 31 -2.20 1.47 -20.49
N SER A 32 -2.51 1.85 -19.26
CA SER A 32 -3.82 2.36 -18.85
C SER A 32 -4.01 3.86 -19.13
N LEU A 33 -2.95 4.60 -19.48
CA LEU A 33 -2.95 6.05 -19.60
C LEU A 33 -3.27 6.57 -21.02
N GLY A 34 -3.43 5.66 -22.00
CA GLY A 34 -3.66 6.03 -23.39
C GLY A 34 -4.72 7.13 -23.58
N PRO A 35 -5.94 6.99 -23.02
CA PRO A 35 -7.00 8.00 -23.20
C PRO A 35 -6.62 9.39 -22.70
N VAL A 36 -5.90 9.48 -21.57
CA VAL A 36 -5.45 10.76 -21.01
C VAL A 36 -4.33 11.35 -21.85
N VAL A 37 -3.35 10.54 -22.23
CA VAL A 37 -2.18 11.00 -22.99
C VAL A 37 -2.58 11.47 -24.39
N ASP A 38 -3.49 10.78 -25.07
CA ASP A 38 -4.01 11.16 -26.39
C ASP A 38 -4.84 12.47 -26.35
N ALA A 39 -5.46 12.77 -25.22
CA ALA A 39 -6.17 14.03 -25.02
C ALA A 39 -5.23 15.23 -24.76
N HIS A 40 -3.94 14.96 -24.43
CA HIS A 40 -2.95 15.96 -24.01
C HIS A 40 -1.65 15.88 -24.82
N PRO A 41 -1.68 16.26 -26.12
CA PRO A 41 -0.48 16.17 -26.99
C PRO A 41 0.69 17.07 -26.54
N GLU A 42 0.44 18.02 -25.64
CA GLU A 42 1.47 18.85 -25.00
C GLU A 42 2.41 18.05 -24.11
N TYR A 43 2.00 16.90 -23.56
CA TYR A 43 2.84 16.05 -22.72
C TYR A 43 4.05 15.52 -23.47
N GLU A 44 3.88 15.10 -24.72
CA GLU A 44 5.01 14.62 -25.55
C GLU A 44 6.02 15.72 -25.85
N LYS A 45 5.54 16.96 -26.07
CA LYS A 45 6.42 18.10 -26.38
C LYS A 45 7.43 18.43 -25.28
N VAL A 46 7.12 18.07 -24.05
CA VAL A 46 7.97 18.29 -22.86
C VAL A 46 8.58 17.00 -22.32
N ALA A 47 8.50 15.91 -23.07
CA ALA A 47 8.97 14.59 -22.67
C ALA A 47 8.46 14.17 -21.26
N LEU A 48 7.16 14.38 -21.01
CA LEU A 48 6.56 14.19 -19.68
C LEU A 48 6.71 12.74 -19.20
N LEU A 49 6.36 11.76 -20.05
CA LEU A 49 6.42 10.34 -19.68
C LEU A 49 7.86 9.88 -19.48
N GLU A 50 8.80 10.31 -20.35
CA GLU A 50 10.23 9.99 -20.21
C GLU A 50 10.80 10.53 -18.88
N ARG A 51 10.39 11.72 -18.46
CA ARG A 51 10.75 12.30 -17.16
C ARG A 51 10.09 11.56 -16.00
N MET A 52 8.87 11.09 -16.19
CA MET A 52 8.08 10.42 -15.16
C MET A 52 8.56 9.00 -14.87
N VAL A 53 9.12 8.28 -15.85
CA VAL A 53 9.62 6.90 -15.68
C VAL A 53 11.08 6.82 -15.23
N ILE A 54 11.75 7.94 -15.06
CA ILE A 54 13.12 8.00 -14.55
C ILE A 54 13.06 8.59 -13.14
N PRO A 55 13.57 7.89 -12.10
CA PRO A 55 13.62 8.46 -10.76
C PRO A 55 14.49 9.72 -10.73
N GLU A 56 14.08 10.73 -9.99
CA GLU A 56 14.84 11.97 -9.85
C GLU A 56 16.19 11.74 -9.17
N ARG A 57 16.24 10.78 -8.22
CA ARG A 57 17.46 10.40 -7.53
C ARG A 57 17.44 8.95 -7.06
N VAL A 58 18.57 8.27 -7.21
CA VAL A 58 18.85 6.97 -6.59
C VAL A 58 20.06 7.12 -5.69
N ILE A 59 19.89 6.72 -4.43
CA ILE A 59 20.94 6.72 -3.41
C ILE A 59 21.15 5.27 -3.02
N GLU A 60 22.37 4.76 -3.27
CA GLU A 60 22.81 3.42 -2.90
C GLU A 60 24.02 3.55 -1.99
N PHE A 61 24.02 2.79 -0.89
CA PHE A 61 25.05 2.89 0.12
C PHE A 61 25.31 1.56 0.83
N ARG A 62 26.52 1.41 1.33
CA ARG A 62 26.95 0.25 2.10
C ARG A 62 26.55 0.39 3.57
N VAL A 63 26.02 -0.69 4.16
CA VAL A 63 25.60 -0.75 5.56
C VAL A 63 26.38 -1.85 6.29
N PRO A 64 27.56 -1.56 6.89
CA PRO A 64 28.26 -2.50 7.73
C PRO A 64 27.65 -2.52 9.14
N TRP A 65 27.48 -3.71 9.70
CA TRP A 65 26.97 -3.91 11.07
C TRP A 65 27.55 -5.18 11.69
N GLU A 66 27.49 -5.28 13.03
CA GLU A 66 28.04 -6.40 13.79
C GLU A 66 26.92 -7.22 14.40
N ASP A 67 27.01 -8.57 14.31
CA ASP A 67 26.08 -9.49 14.97
C ASP A 67 26.41 -9.68 16.46
N ASP A 68 25.61 -10.47 17.16
CA ASP A 68 25.80 -10.71 18.60
C ASP A 68 27.04 -11.58 18.89
N ASN A 69 27.64 -12.19 17.87
CA ASN A 69 28.87 -12.98 17.99
C ASN A 69 30.16 -12.19 17.65
N GLY A 70 30.00 -10.90 17.26
CA GLY A 70 31.12 -10.04 16.87
C GLY A 70 31.52 -10.17 15.38
N ASN A 71 30.72 -10.86 14.56
CA ASN A 71 30.98 -10.95 13.12
C ASN A 71 30.46 -9.70 12.39
N ILE A 72 31.26 -9.22 11.43
CA ILE A 72 30.87 -8.08 10.61
C ILE A 72 30.11 -8.55 9.38
N HIS A 73 28.95 -7.99 9.19
CA HIS A 73 28.09 -8.16 8.02
C HIS A 73 28.03 -6.88 7.22
N VAL A 74 27.77 -7.00 5.90
CA VAL A 74 27.65 -5.86 5.01
C VAL A 74 26.41 -6.06 4.14
N ASN A 75 25.47 -5.14 4.25
CA ASN A 75 24.29 -5.08 3.42
C ASN A 75 24.31 -3.86 2.50
N THR A 76 23.46 -3.85 1.48
CA THR A 76 23.24 -2.69 0.61
C THR A 76 21.98 -1.96 1.04
N GLY A 77 22.09 -0.65 1.23
CA GLY A 77 20.95 0.24 1.48
C GLY A 77 20.59 1.04 0.24
N TYR A 78 19.29 1.29 0.06
CA TYR A 78 18.74 2.04 -1.05
C TYR A 78 17.75 3.12 -0.58
N ARG A 79 17.76 4.28 -1.26
CA ARG A 79 16.66 5.24 -1.26
C ARG A 79 16.44 5.76 -2.67
N VAL A 80 15.27 5.52 -3.23
CA VAL A 80 14.84 6.01 -4.53
C VAL A 80 13.86 7.15 -4.29
N GLN A 81 14.28 8.38 -4.54
CA GLN A 81 13.46 9.58 -4.59
C GLN A 81 12.92 9.65 -6.02
N PHE A 82 11.69 9.13 -6.20
CA PHE A 82 11.21 8.82 -7.54
C PHE A 82 10.66 10.04 -8.26
N ASN A 83 9.68 10.70 -7.65
CA ASN A 83 9.07 11.91 -8.22
C ASN A 83 8.66 12.88 -7.09
N GLY A 84 9.21 14.07 -7.12
CA GLY A 84 9.00 15.14 -6.16
C GLY A 84 8.18 16.32 -6.70
N ALA A 85 7.45 16.15 -7.80
CA ALA A 85 6.57 17.22 -8.31
C ALA A 85 5.49 17.58 -7.28
N ILE A 86 5.04 16.61 -6.49
CA ILE A 86 4.27 16.83 -5.26
C ILE A 86 5.21 16.49 -4.11
N VAL A 87 5.57 17.45 -3.27
CA VAL A 87 6.60 17.33 -2.22
C VAL A 87 5.99 17.22 -0.82
N PRO A 88 6.74 16.66 0.17
CA PRO A 88 8.05 15.98 0.11
C PRO A 88 7.95 14.57 -0.47
N TYR A 89 9.10 13.96 -0.85
CA TYR A 89 9.12 12.54 -1.18
C TYR A 89 8.60 11.70 -0.03
N LYS A 90 7.80 10.67 -0.33
CA LYS A 90 7.19 9.81 0.69
C LYS A 90 7.18 8.36 0.25
N GLY A 91 7.51 7.45 1.16
CA GLY A 91 7.43 6.01 0.91
C GLY A 91 8.18 5.18 1.93
N GLY A 92 7.76 3.90 2.07
CA GLY A 92 8.27 2.98 3.08
C GLY A 92 9.71 2.55 2.87
N LEU A 93 10.33 2.06 3.95
CA LEU A 93 11.57 1.29 3.93
C LEU A 93 11.23 -0.19 4.07
N ARG A 94 11.80 -1.03 3.21
CA ARG A 94 11.66 -2.48 3.22
C ARG A 94 12.96 -3.15 3.61
N PHE A 95 12.92 -4.04 4.62
CA PHE A 95 14.05 -4.89 4.98
C PHE A 95 13.70 -6.35 4.68
N ALA A 96 14.29 -6.88 3.61
CA ALA A 96 14.06 -8.25 3.19
C ALA A 96 15.19 -8.70 2.23
N PRO A 97 15.58 -9.99 2.24
CA PRO A 97 16.64 -10.50 1.36
C PRO A 97 16.42 -10.28 -0.14
N SER A 98 15.15 -10.11 -0.55
CA SER A 98 14.79 -9.87 -1.95
C SER A 98 14.99 -8.43 -2.42
N VAL A 99 15.31 -7.48 -1.52
CA VAL A 99 15.46 -6.07 -1.88
C VAL A 99 16.65 -5.87 -2.82
N ASN A 100 16.37 -5.22 -3.94
CA ASN A 100 17.33 -4.78 -4.94
C ASN A 100 16.86 -3.47 -5.57
N LEU A 101 17.67 -2.87 -6.44
CA LEU A 101 17.35 -1.58 -7.06
C LEU A 101 16.11 -1.64 -7.95
N SER A 102 15.92 -2.72 -8.73
CA SER A 102 14.73 -2.91 -9.59
C SER A 102 13.44 -2.86 -8.77
N ILE A 103 13.40 -3.60 -7.64
CA ILE A 103 12.26 -3.62 -6.71
C ILE A 103 12.04 -2.24 -6.08
N MET A 104 13.10 -1.52 -5.69
CA MET A 104 12.96 -0.18 -5.11
C MET A 104 12.46 0.84 -6.12
N LYS A 105 12.88 0.74 -7.39
CA LYS A 105 12.39 1.60 -8.46
C LYS A 105 10.93 1.32 -8.78
N PHE A 106 10.53 0.04 -8.92
CA PHE A 106 9.15 -0.30 -9.19
C PHE A 106 8.21 0.20 -8.08
N LEU A 107 8.57 -0.06 -6.82
CA LEU A 107 7.77 0.37 -5.68
C LEU A 107 7.72 1.90 -5.54
N GLY A 108 8.81 2.60 -5.87
CA GLY A 108 8.85 4.07 -5.87
C GLY A 108 7.98 4.68 -6.97
N PHE A 109 7.96 4.06 -8.15
CA PHE A 109 7.10 4.46 -9.26
C PHE A 109 5.62 4.29 -8.91
N GLU A 110 5.22 3.13 -8.41
CA GLU A 110 3.84 2.91 -7.93
C GLU A 110 3.44 3.86 -6.80
N GLN A 111 4.38 4.11 -5.86
CA GLN A 111 4.14 5.01 -4.74
C GLN A 111 3.81 6.42 -5.21
N THR A 112 4.44 6.90 -6.28
CA THR A 112 4.16 8.22 -6.87
C THR A 112 2.67 8.39 -7.21
N PHE A 113 2.07 7.40 -7.87
CA PHE A 113 0.65 7.47 -8.24
C PHE A 113 -0.29 7.19 -7.07
N LYS A 114 0.10 6.32 -6.16
CA LYS A 114 -0.68 6.05 -4.95
C LYS A 114 -0.75 7.28 -4.04
N ASP A 115 0.38 7.96 -3.83
CA ASP A 115 0.45 9.13 -2.97
C ASP A 115 -0.34 10.30 -3.55
N SER A 116 -0.29 10.49 -4.87
CA SER A 116 -1.06 11.54 -5.56
C SER A 116 -2.58 11.36 -5.43
N LEU A 117 -3.08 10.12 -5.27
CA LEU A 117 -4.50 9.86 -5.03
C LEU A 117 -5.00 10.49 -3.73
N THR A 118 -4.15 10.57 -2.71
CA THR A 118 -4.54 11.08 -1.38
C THR A 118 -4.89 12.56 -1.35
N THR A 119 -4.65 13.31 -2.41
CA THR A 119 -4.78 14.77 -2.49
C THR A 119 -3.85 15.55 -1.54
N LEU A 120 -3.09 14.85 -0.71
CA LEU A 120 -2.16 15.44 0.24
C LEU A 120 -0.82 15.78 -0.42
N PRO A 121 -0.06 16.74 0.11
CA PRO A 121 1.23 17.16 -0.46
C PRO A 121 2.33 16.15 -0.13
N ILE A 122 2.35 15.02 -0.84
CA ILE A 122 3.34 13.95 -0.73
C ILE A 122 3.69 13.39 -2.11
N GLY A 123 4.99 13.32 -2.41
CA GLY A 123 5.54 12.73 -3.62
C GLY A 123 5.87 11.25 -3.46
N GLY A 124 6.50 10.66 -4.47
CA GLY A 124 6.82 9.24 -4.49
C GLY A 124 8.27 8.92 -4.15
N ALA A 125 8.48 7.99 -3.23
CA ALA A 125 9.78 7.40 -2.93
C ALA A 125 9.66 5.96 -2.44
N LYS A 126 10.79 5.24 -2.44
CA LYS A 126 10.93 3.93 -1.81
C LYS A 126 12.37 3.71 -1.37
N GLY A 127 12.56 2.94 -0.30
CA GLY A 127 13.89 2.56 0.13
C GLY A 127 13.89 1.22 0.84
N GLY A 128 15.07 0.80 1.26
CA GLY A 128 15.22 -0.46 1.98
C GLY A 128 16.63 -1.04 1.92
N SER A 129 16.72 -2.30 2.31
CA SER A 129 17.95 -3.07 2.29
C SER A 129 17.66 -4.55 2.16
N ASP A 130 18.62 -5.29 1.63
CA ASP A 130 18.65 -6.75 1.58
C ASP A 130 18.86 -7.42 2.97
N PHE A 131 18.84 -6.64 4.04
CA PHE A 131 18.88 -7.11 5.43
C PHE A 131 17.59 -7.88 5.79
N ASP A 132 17.74 -9.06 6.38
CA ASP A 132 16.63 -9.85 6.92
C ASP A 132 16.52 -9.64 8.44
N PRO A 133 15.49 -8.99 8.97
CA PRO A 133 15.28 -8.83 10.40
C PRO A 133 14.76 -10.09 11.09
N ASN A 134 14.29 -11.10 10.33
CA ASN A 134 13.76 -12.33 10.91
C ASN A 134 14.88 -13.15 11.56
N GLY A 135 14.62 -13.63 12.78
CA GLY A 135 15.58 -14.42 13.55
C GLY A 135 16.75 -13.61 14.13
N LYS A 136 16.79 -12.30 13.94
CA LYS A 136 17.78 -11.41 14.56
C LYS A 136 17.34 -10.95 15.94
N SER A 137 18.30 -10.75 16.84
CA SER A 137 18.03 -10.14 18.14
C SER A 137 17.64 -8.65 18.00
N ASP A 138 16.96 -8.10 19.00
CA ASP A 138 16.67 -6.66 19.04
C ASP A 138 17.93 -5.80 18.97
N ARG A 139 19.04 -6.29 19.52
CA ARG A 139 20.34 -5.59 19.50
C ARG A 139 20.94 -5.57 18.09
N GLU A 140 20.87 -6.69 17.38
CA GLU A 140 21.32 -6.78 15.99
C GLU A 140 20.51 -5.86 15.08
N VAL A 141 19.17 -5.91 15.19
CA VAL A 141 18.29 -5.04 14.43
C VAL A 141 18.54 -3.56 14.75
N MET A 142 18.77 -3.23 16.03
CA MET A 142 19.10 -1.85 16.43
C MET A 142 20.42 -1.39 15.81
N ARG A 143 21.49 -2.20 15.87
CA ARG A 143 22.80 -1.86 15.26
C ARG A 143 22.67 -1.66 13.75
N PHE A 144 21.94 -2.56 13.07
CA PHE A 144 21.67 -2.40 11.66
C PHE A 144 20.92 -1.10 11.34
N CYS A 145 19.82 -0.81 12.05
CA CYS A 145 19.04 0.42 11.86
C CYS A 145 19.88 1.68 12.09
N GLN A 146 20.76 1.66 13.09
CA GLN A 146 21.67 2.77 13.38
C GLN A 146 22.70 2.97 12.26
N ALA A 147 23.30 1.89 11.75
CA ALA A 147 24.23 1.93 10.64
C ALA A 147 23.54 2.43 9.36
N PHE A 148 22.35 1.89 9.04
CA PHE A 148 21.54 2.31 7.89
C PHE A 148 21.19 3.80 7.96
N MET A 149 20.72 4.29 9.11
CA MET A 149 20.35 5.70 9.27
C MET A 149 21.57 6.63 9.25
N THR A 150 22.75 6.17 9.66
CA THR A 150 23.98 6.96 9.59
C THR A 150 24.36 7.34 8.15
N GLU A 151 24.02 6.51 7.19
CA GLU A 151 24.18 6.83 5.76
C GLU A 151 22.98 7.64 5.22
N LEU A 152 21.76 7.25 5.58
CA LEU A 152 20.54 7.81 5.02
C LEU A 152 20.24 9.25 5.49
N TYR A 153 20.59 9.63 6.71
CA TYR A 153 20.12 10.88 7.35
C TYR A 153 20.42 12.16 6.58
N ARG A 154 21.45 12.15 5.71
CA ARG A 154 21.82 13.31 4.90
C ARG A 154 20.86 13.60 3.75
N HIS A 155 20.03 12.61 3.41
CA HIS A 155 19.18 12.62 2.21
C HIS A 155 17.71 12.75 2.53
N ILE A 156 17.34 12.73 3.84
CA ILE A 156 15.96 12.76 4.32
C ILE A 156 15.73 13.94 5.27
N GLY A 157 14.48 14.29 5.46
CA GLY A 157 14.06 15.37 6.36
C GLY A 157 12.55 15.59 6.26
N PRO A 158 11.94 16.27 7.24
CA PRO A 158 10.49 16.50 7.27
C PRO A 158 9.93 17.14 6.02
N ASP A 159 10.72 18.03 5.39
CA ASP A 159 10.33 18.83 4.22
C ASP A 159 11.04 18.37 2.92
N VAL A 160 11.80 17.28 2.97
CA VAL A 160 12.59 16.77 1.85
C VAL A 160 12.12 15.39 1.43
N ASP A 161 12.24 14.42 2.34
CA ASP A 161 11.94 13.02 2.11
C ASP A 161 11.60 12.34 3.44
N VAL A 162 10.41 11.75 3.51
CA VAL A 162 9.86 11.19 4.75
C VAL A 162 9.63 9.69 4.60
N PRO A 163 10.59 8.84 5.00
CA PRO A 163 10.41 7.39 5.03
C PRO A 163 9.35 6.94 6.04
N ALA A 164 8.81 5.74 5.82
CA ALA A 164 7.86 5.06 6.68
C ALA A 164 8.22 3.58 6.84
N GLY A 165 7.43 2.83 7.61
CA GLY A 165 7.53 1.37 7.65
C GLY A 165 6.97 0.70 6.40
N ASP A 166 7.48 -0.49 6.10
CA ASP A 166 7.02 -1.44 5.08
C ASP A 166 7.42 -2.86 5.55
N LEU A 167 7.45 -3.85 4.66
CA LEU A 167 7.86 -5.22 5.00
C LEU A 167 9.21 -5.25 5.73
N GLY A 168 9.26 -5.90 6.89
CA GLY A 168 10.44 -5.98 7.74
C GLY A 168 10.80 -4.70 8.50
N VAL A 169 10.00 -3.63 8.39
CA VAL A 169 10.19 -2.36 9.10
C VAL A 169 8.89 -1.97 9.81
N GLY A 170 8.79 -2.33 11.06
CA GLY A 170 7.67 -1.98 11.93
C GLY A 170 8.00 -0.85 12.91
N GLY A 171 7.17 -0.71 13.95
CA GLY A 171 7.36 0.33 14.97
C GLY A 171 8.70 0.24 15.72
N ARG A 172 9.24 -0.97 15.91
CA ARG A 172 10.54 -1.23 16.50
C ARG A 172 11.67 -0.61 15.66
N GLU A 173 11.72 -0.95 14.39
CA GLU A 173 12.73 -0.45 13.45
C GLU A 173 12.61 1.07 13.27
N ILE A 174 11.39 1.59 13.10
CA ILE A 174 11.14 3.04 13.05
C ILE A 174 11.65 3.74 14.31
N GLY A 175 11.47 3.13 15.48
CA GLY A 175 12.03 3.66 16.74
C GLY A 175 13.55 3.76 16.74
N TYR A 176 14.23 2.70 16.29
CA TYR A 176 15.69 2.68 16.22
C TYR A 176 16.25 3.65 15.17
N LEU A 177 15.61 3.72 14.00
CA LEU A 177 15.95 4.66 12.94
C LEU A 177 15.77 6.12 13.42
N PHE A 178 14.64 6.44 14.06
CA PHE A 178 14.35 7.76 14.57
C PHE A 178 15.33 8.18 15.68
N GLY A 179 15.63 7.27 16.61
CA GLY A 179 16.59 7.54 17.69
C GLY A 179 17.97 7.91 17.16
N GLN A 180 18.46 7.21 16.13
CA GLN A 180 19.74 7.52 15.49
C GLN A 180 19.69 8.84 14.71
N TYR A 181 18.62 9.08 13.92
CA TYR A 181 18.44 10.34 13.19
C TYR A 181 18.47 11.54 14.16
N ARG A 182 17.68 11.49 15.23
CA ARG A 182 17.64 12.54 16.25
C ARG A 182 19.00 12.83 16.86
N LYS A 183 19.80 11.78 17.12
CA LYS A 183 21.16 11.91 17.66
C LYS A 183 22.10 12.61 16.68
N LEU A 184 22.03 12.26 15.38
CA LEU A 184 22.89 12.82 14.34
C LEU A 184 22.52 14.28 14.01
N ARG A 185 21.22 14.59 13.95
CA ARG A 185 20.74 15.93 13.60
C ARG A 185 20.81 16.93 14.74
N GLY A 186 20.57 16.48 15.98
CA GLY A 186 20.54 17.36 17.14
C GLY A 186 19.41 18.43 17.12
N ALA A 187 18.39 18.25 16.26
CA ALA A 187 17.30 19.18 16.02
C ALA A 187 15.93 18.52 16.22
N TYR A 188 14.89 19.34 16.44
CA TYR A 188 13.50 18.88 16.48
C TYR A 188 12.98 18.73 15.03
N GLU A 189 13.07 17.53 14.51
CA GLU A 189 12.61 17.16 13.16
C GLU A 189 11.71 15.93 13.25
N ASN A 190 10.66 16.00 14.05
CA ASN A 190 9.79 14.88 14.39
C ASN A 190 9.05 14.29 13.16
N GLY A 191 8.83 15.10 12.13
CA GLY A 191 8.19 14.72 10.88
C GLY A 191 9.07 13.90 9.93
N VAL A 192 10.34 13.62 10.26
CA VAL A 192 11.28 12.93 9.35
C VAL A 192 10.89 11.50 9.01
N LEU A 193 10.18 10.80 9.90
CA LEU A 193 9.71 9.43 9.74
C LEU A 193 8.26 9.33 10.17
N THR A 194 7.49 8.46 9.53
CA THR A 194 6.13 8.12 9.96
C THR A 194 6.00 6.66 10.36
N GLY A 195 4.93 6.33 11.09
CA GLY A 195 4.78 5.04 11.75
C GLY A 195 5.46 4.98 13.12
N LYS A 196 5.72 6.14 13.71
CA LYS A 196 6.29 6.28 15.05
C LYS A 196 5.32 5.80 16.13
N ALA A 197 5.85 5.40 17.29
CA ALA A 197 5.02 5.21 18.48
C ALA A 197 4.48 6.57 18.98
N ARG A 198 3.33 6.52 19.65
CA ARG A 198 2.68 7.72 20.20
C ARG A 198 3.57 8.53 21.15
N SER A 199 4.45 7.84 21.87
CA SER A 199 5.38 8.46 22.82
C SER A 199 6.37 9.45 22.20
N PHE A 200 6.55 9.41 20.86
CA PHE A 200 7.46 10.32 20.14
C PHE A 200 6.90 10.82 18.81
N GLY A 201 5.59 11.09 18.77
CA GLY A 201 4.96 11.83 17.68
C GLY A 201 4.22 10.97 16.64
N GLY A 202 3.90 9.71 16.96
CA GLY A 202 3.04 8.87 16.11
C GLY A 202 1.57 9.25 16.19
N SER A 203 0.83 8.98 15.11
CA SER A 203 -0.62 9.20 15.01
C SER A 203 -1.44 8.04 15.57
N LEU A 204 -2.64 8.35 16.04
CA LEU A 204 -3.70 7.37 16.26
C LEU A 204 -4.22 6.82 14.92
N ILE A 205 -4.95 5.71 14.97
CA ILE A 205 -5.56 5.03 13.80
C ILE A 205 -4.51 4.48 12.80
N ARG A 206 -3.20 4.68 13.01
CA ARG A 206 -2.18 4.26 12.02
C ARG A 206 -2.13 2.74 11.79
N PRO A 207 -2.21 1.85 12.81
CA PRO A 207 -2.24 0.40 12.63
C PRO A 207 -3.46 -0.07 11.82
N GLU A 208 -4.62 0.56 12.04
CA GLU A 208 -5.91 0.23 11.44
C GLU A 208 -6.13 0.87 10.07
N ALA A 209 -5.39 1.93 9.78
CA ALA A 209 -5.65 2.87 8.69
C ALA A 209 -5.87 2.23 7.32
N THR A 210 -5.07 1.23 6.95
CA THR A 210 -5.22 0.55 5.66
C THR A 210 -6.55 -0.20 5.60
N GLY A 211 -6.89 -0.93 6.66
CA GLY A 211 -8.14 -1.68 6.75
C GLY A 211 -9.36 -0.77 6.82
N PHE A 212 -9.32 0.25 7.67
CA PHE A 212 -10.42 1.23 7.79
C PHE A 212 -10.65 1.96 6.47
N GLY A 213 -9.57 2.44 5.84
CA GLY A 213 -9.65 3.11 4.54
C GLY A 213 -10.24 2.22 3.45
N ALA A 214 -9.87 0.93 3.42
CA ALA A 214 -10.42 -0.01 2.46
C ALA A 214 -11.94 -0.19 2.62
N VAL A 215 -12.43 -0.18 3.84
CA VAL A 215 -13.88 -0.28 4.10
C VAL A 215 -14.60 1.02 3.75
N TYR A 216 -14.02 2.19 3.99
CA TYR A 216 -14.59 3.47 3.55
C TYR A 216 -14.63 3.62 2.02
N TYR A 217 -13.61 3.10 1.34
CA TYR A 217 -13.64 3.01 -0.12
C TYR A 217 -14.77 2.09 -0.60
N LEU A 218 -14.91 0.92 0.01
CA LEU A 218 -16.01 -0.01 -0.27
C LEU A 218 -17.39 0.62 0.00
N GLU A 219 -17.54 1.37 1.08
CA GLU A 219 -18.79 2.09 1.39
C GLU A 219 -19.15 3.06 0.25
N SER A 220 -18.16 3.77 -0.30
CA SER A 220 -18.35 4.67 -1.45
C SER A 220 -18.74 3.89 -2.72
N VAL A 221 -18.11 2.73 -2.98
CA VAL A 221 -18.49 1.83 -4.08
C VAL A 221 -19.95 1.39 -3.94
N MET A 222 -20.35 0.95 -2.75
CA MET A 222 -21.72 0.47 -2.52
C MET A 222 -22.75 1.60 -2.64
N LYS A 223 -22.41 2.80 -2.17
CA LYS A 223 -23.25 3.98 -2.34
C LYS A 223 -23.47 4.32 -3.82
N HIS A 224 -22.42 4.22 -4.64
CA HIS A 224 -22.54 4.39 -6.10
C HIS A 224 -23.46 3.34 -6.72
N GLU A 225 -23.38 2.10 -6.27
CA GLU A 225 -24.22 0.99 -6.71
C GLU A 225 -25.62 0.95 -6.06
N HIS A 226 -26.01 1.99 -5.32
CA HIS A 226 -27.29 2.06 -4.57
C HIS A 226 -27.49 0.88 -3.61
N ASP A 227 -26.41 0.39 -2.99
CA ASP A 227 -26.37 -0.72 -2.06
C ASP A 227 -25.81 -0.28 -0.70
N THR A 228 -25.80 -1.14 0.32
CA THR A 228 -25.34 -0.85 1.68
C THR A 228 -24.53 -2.00 2.26
N LEU A 229 -23.65 -1.71 3.23
CA LEU A 229 -22.87 -2.71 3.97
C LEU A 229 -23.73 -3.50 4.98
N GLU A 230 -24.83 -2.94 5.44
CA GLU A 230 -25.67 -3.56 6.46
C GLU A 230 -26.12 -4.98 6.08
N GLY A 231 -25.77 -5.95 6.91
CA GLY A 231 -26.12 -7.36 6.71
C GLY A 231 -25.32 -8.12 5.64
N LYS A 232 -24.41 -7.48 4.91
CA LYS A 232 -23.59 -8.14 3.89
C LYS A 232 -22.56 -9.08 4.51
N THR A 233 -22.37 -10.23 3.89
CA THR A 233 -21.32 -11.18 4.24
C THR A 233 -20.04 -10.90 3.46
N VAL A 234 -18.89 -10.97 4.14
CA VAL A 234 -17.59 -10.61 3.56
C VAL A 234 -16.58 -11.72 3.77
N ALA A 235 -15.95 -12.18 2.70
CA ALA A 235 -14.76 -13.03 2.77
C ALA A 235 -13.50 -12.18 2.84
N VAL A 236 -12.78 -12.30 3.95
CA VAL A 236 -11.50 -11.62 4.20
C VAL A 236 -10.37 -12.64 4.21
N ALA A 237 -9.28 -12.36 3.50
CA ALA A 237 -8.04 -13.13 3.60
C ALA A 237 -7.03 -12.46 4.53
N GLY A 238 -6.20 -13.28 5.18
CA GLY A 238 -5.22 -12.80 6.16
C GLY A 238 -5.80 -12.63 7.57
N PHE A 239 -4.92 -12.37 8.54
CA PHE A 239 -5.25 -11.99 9.90
C PHE A 239 -4.21 -11.01 10.50
N GLY A 240 -3.44 -10.34 9.63
CA GLY A 240 -2.52 -9.26 9.99
C GLY A 240 -3.25 -7.94 10.30
N ASN A 241 -2.48 -6.83 10.44
CA ASN A 241 -3.03 -5.49 10.73
C ASN A 241 -4.12 -5.06 9.76
N VAL A 242 -3.91 -5.31 8.47
CA VAL A 242 -4.85 -4.88 7.42
C VAL A 242 -6.17 -5.64 7.56
N ALA A 243 -6.12 -6.98 7.63
CA ALA A 243 -7.31 -7.80 7.82
C ALA A 243 -8.04 -7.48 9.15
N TRP A 244 -7.28 -7.26 10.23
CA TRP A 244 -7.86 -6.86 11.52
C TRP A 244 -8.63 -5.54 11.43
N GLY A 245 -8.05 -4.52 10.79
CA GLY A 245 -8.75 -3.24 10.59
C GLY A 245 -9.98 -3.39 9.70
N VAL A 246 -9.88 -4.17 8.60
CA VAL A 246 -11.03 -4.47 7.72
C VAL A 246 -12.17 -5.11 8.50
N VAL A 247 -11.88 -6.17 9.25
CA VAL A 247 -12.87 -6.92 10.03
C VAL A 247 -13.55 -6.03 11.07
N GLN A 248 -12.78 -5.24 11.80
CA GLN A 248 -13.30 -4.31 12.79
C GLN A 248 -14.24 -3.27 12.17
N LYS A 249 -13.80 -2.57 11.12
CA LYS A 249 -14.59 -1.50 10.51
C LYS A 249 -15.84 -2.04 9.78
N LEU A 250 -15.75 -3.19 9.11
CA LEU A 250 -16.91 -3.87 8.53
C LEU A 250 -17.97 -4.17 9.59
N SER A 251 -17.55 -4.70 10.74
CA SER A 251 -18.45 -5.00 11.86
C SER A 251 -19.09 -3.73 12.43
N GLU A 252 -18.32 -2.64 12.58
CA GLU A 252 -18.83 -1.34 13.03
C GLU A 252 -19.93 -0.78 12.10
N LEU A 253 -19.81 -1.05 10.79
CA LEU A 253 -20.75 -0.60 9.76
C LEU A 253 -21.86 -1.63 9.43
N GLY A 254 -22.02 -2.67 10.26
CA GLY A 254 -23.12 -3.64 10.16
C GLY A 254 -22.90 -4.79 9.17
N ALA A 255 -21.74 -4.89 8.53
CA ALA A 255 -21.39 -6.04 7.71
C ALA A 255 -20.86 -7.21 8.55
N LYS A 256 -20.87 -8.40 7.98
CA LYS A 256 -20.49 -9.65 8.64
C LYS A 256 -19.26 -10.27 7.96
N PRO A 257 -18.03 -9.97 8.40
CA PRO A 257 -16.85 -10.74 7.97
C PRO A 257 -16.96 -12.17 8.49
N VAL A 258 -16.85 -13.15 7.59
CA VAL A 258 -17.08 -14.58 7.90
C VAL A 258 -15.84 -15.46 7.70
N THR A 259 -14.75 -14.94 7.15
CA THR A 259 -13.53 -15.71 6.93
C THR A 259 -12.28 -14.96 7.39
N LEU A 260 -11.27 -15.72 7.76
CA LEU A 260 -9.85 -15.32 7.87
C LEU A 260 -9.01 -16.41 7.20
N SER A 261 -7.85 -16.07 6.67
CA SER A 261 -6.93 -17.06 6.12
C SER A 261 -5.50 -16.86 6.60
N GLY A 262 -4.75 -17.94 6.63
CA GLY A 262 -3.35 -18.00 6.98
C GLY A 262 -2.58 -18.96 6.05
N PRO A 263 -1.28 -19.19 6.29
CA PRO A 263 -0.50 -20.15 5.54
C PRO A 263 -1.01 -21.59 5.68
N ASP A 264 -1.72 -21.90 6.75
CA ASP A 264 -2.27 -23.22 7.09
C ASP A 264 -3.64 -23.50 6.46
N GLY A 265 -4.35 -22.46 5.98
CA GLY A 265 -5.68 -22.60 5.40
C GLY A 265 -6.59 -21.39 5.71
N TYR A 266 -7.89 -21.63 5.82
CA TYR A 266 -8.83 -20.58 6.19
C TYR A 266 -9.90 -21.08 7.18
N ILE A 267 -10.50 -20.15 7.90
CA ILE A 267 -11.69 -20.41 8.72
C ILE A 267 -12.95 -19.83 8.06
N TYR A 268 -14.10 -20.47 8.33
CA TYR A 268 -15.40 -19.93 8.02
C TYR A 268 -16.24 -19.91 9.30
N ASP A 269 -16.56 -18.70 9.75
CA ASP A 269 -17.36 -18.44 10.96
C ASP A 269 -18.74 -17.88 10.53
N PRO A 270 -19.80 -18.72 10.50
CA PRO A 270 -21.12 -18.30 10.05
C PRO A 270 -21.76 -17.24 10.96
N ASP A 271 -21.34 -17.16 12.21
CA ASP A 271 -21.82 -16.14 13.15
C ASP A 271 -21.17 -14.77 12.91
N GLY A 272 -20.09 -14.76 12.14
CA GLY A 272 -19.30 -13.58 11.82
C GLY A 272 -18.28 -13.22 12.90
N ILE A 273 -17.24 -12.53 12.46
CA ILE A 273 -16.16 -12.02 13.31
C ILE A 273 -16.55 -10.60 13.72
N THR A 274 -17.48 -10.48 14.68
CA THR A 274 -18.16 -9.20 14.99
C THR A 274 -18.09 -8.81 16.46
N THR A 275 -17.43 -9.60 17.31
CA THR A 275 -17.34 -9.33 18.74
C THR A 275 -15.92 -8.87 19.14
N LYS A 276 -15.86 -8.06 20.21
CA LYS A 276 -14.58 -7.62 20.77
C LYS A 276 -13.65 -8.79 21.10
N GLU A 277 -14.18 -9.90 21.65
CA GLU A 277 -13.40 -11.10 21.96
C GLU A 277 -12.73 -11.68 20.70
N LYS A 278 -13.47 -11.75 19.58
CA LYS A 278 -12.95 -12.24 18.31
C LYS A 278 -11.86 -11.30 17.74
N PHE A 279 -12.03 -9.98 17.85
CA PHE A 279 -11.02 -9.00 17.44
C PHE A 279 -9.75 -9.08 18.29
N ASP A 280 -9.91 -9.15 19.61
CA ASP A 280 -8.78 -9.29 20.54
C ASP A 280 -7.99 -10.58 20.26
N PHE A 281 -8.70 -11.68 19.96
CA PHE A 281 -8.06 -12.94 19.62
C PHE A 281 -7.28 -12.91 18.30
N MET A 282 -7.72 -12.14 17.31
CA MET A 282 -6.90 -11.92 16.10
C MET A 282 -5.55 -11.28 16.44
N LEU A 283 -5.51 -10.34 17.39
CA LEU A 283 -4.27 -9.72 17.87
C LEU A 283 -3.39 -10.72 18.64
N GLU A 284 -3.99 -11.58 19.46
CA GLU A 284 -3.29 -12.65 20.18
C GLU A 284 -2.66 -13.65 19.21
N MET A 285 -3.43 -14.13 18.21
CA MET A 285 -2.92 -15.03 17.17
C MET A 285 -1.70 -14.44 16.47
N ARG A 286 -1.77 -13.16 16.12
CA ARG A 286 -0.66 -12.46 15.48
C ARG A 286 0.56 -12.32 16.41
N ALA A 287 0.34 -11.96 17.67
CA ALA A 287 1.40 -11.83 18.67
C ALA A 287 2.08 -13.18 19.02
N SER A 288 1.37 -14.29 18.85
CA SER A 288 1.92 -15.62 19.09
C SER A 288 3.05 -16.01 18.13
N GLY A 289 3.14 -15.39 16.96
CA GLY A 289 4.11 -15.73 15.92
C GLY A 289 3.94 -17.11 15.28
N ARG A 290 2.94 -17.91 15.69
CA ARG A 290 2.70 -19.26 15.15
C ARG A 290 2.19 -19.27 13.72
N ASN A 291 1.59 -18.17 13.32
CA ASN A 291 1.08 -17.93 11.96
C ASN A 291 0.03 -18.97 11.52
N LYS A 292 -0.85 -19.41 12.45
CA LYS A 292 -1.89 -20.42 12.24
C LYS A 292 -3.28 -19.84 12.46
N VAL A 293 -4.11 -19.85 11.41
CA VAL A 293 -5.51 -19.41 11.51
C VAL A 293 -6.41 -20.50 12.13
N GLN A 294 -5.97 -21.76 12.13
CA GLN A 294 -6.66 -22.86 12.80
C GLN A 294 -6.92 -22.56 14.29
N ASP A 295 -6.01 -21.85 14.97
CA ASP A 295 -6.17 -21.46 16.37
C ASP A 295 -7.49 -20.73 16.64
N TYR A 296 -7.99 -19.95 15.66
CA TYR A 296 -9.28 -19.29 15.76
C TYR A 296 -10.43 -20.29 15.72
N ALA A 297 -10.40 -21.26 14.80
CA ALA A 297 -11.42 -22.30 14.69
C ALA A 297 -11.47 -23.15 15.96
N ASP A 298 -10.31 -23.49 16.51
CA ASP A 298 -10.20 -24.29 17.76
C ASP A 298 -10.83 -23.54 18.95
N LYS A 299 -10.66 -22.21 19.03
CA LYS A 299 -11.21 -21.38 20.11
C LYS A 299 -12.71 -21.16 19.99
N PHE A 300 -13.21 -20.84 18.79
CA PHE A 300 -14.58 -20.42 18.57
C PHE A 300 -15.49 -21.51 17.98
N GLY A 301 -14.96 -22.72 17.72
CA GLY A 301 -15.74 -23.86 17.25
C GLY A 301 -16.29 -23.71 15.82
N CYS A 302 -15.63 -22.91 14.98
CA CYS A 302 -16.05 -22.72 13.59
C CYS A 302 -15.31 -23.66 12.62
N LYS A 303 -15.72 -23.67 11.34
CA LYS A 303 -15.13 -24.53 10.30
C LYS A 303 -13.69 -24.07 9.99
N PHE A 304 -12.75 -25.03 9.94
CA PHE A 304 -11.41 -24.85 9.38
C PHE A 304 -11.24 -25.67 8.12
N VAL A 305 -10.61 -25.11 7.10
CA VAL A 305 -10.28 -25.77 5.84
C VAL A 305 -8.78 -25.66 5.60
N ALA A 306 -8.07 -26.77 5.73
CA ALA A 306 -6.63 -26.81 5.61
C ALA A 306 -6.17 -26.62 4.16
N GLY A 307 -5.13 -25.83 3.92
CA GLY A 307 -4.42 -25.71 2.64
C GLY A 307 -5.22 -25.07 1.50
N ASP A 308 -6.42 -24.53 1.76
CA ASP A 308 -7.24 -23.85 0.75
C ASP A 308 -7.46 -22.35 1.14
N LYS A 309 -8.09 -21.59 0.25
CA LYS A 309 -8.39 -20.17 0.39
C LYS A 309 -9.90 -19.93 0.36
N PRO A 310 -10.41 -18.84 0.99
CA PRO A 310 -11.85 -18.64 1.17
C PRO A 310 -12.63 -18.24 -0.09
N TRP A 311 -11.99 -18.24 -1.25
CA TRP A 311 -12.55 -17.71 -2.50
C TRP A 311 -13.69 -18.55 -3.10
N GLY A 312 -13.95 -19.71 -2.54
CA GLY A 312 -15.09 -20.57 -2.91
C GLY A 312 -16.32 -20.43 -2.00
N GLU A 313 -16.23 -19.61 -0.93
CA GLU A 313 -17.37 -19.40 -0.04
C GLU A 313 -18.40 -18.44 -0.66
N LYS A 314 -19.69 -18.70 -0.40
CA LYS A 314 -20.80 -17.84 -0.86
C LYS A 314 -20.93 -16.63 0.04
N VAL A 315 -20.48 -15.50 -0.43
CA VAL A 315 -20.53 -14.21 0.27
C VAL A 315 -20.93 -13.10 -0.71
N ASP A 316 -21.22 -11.92 -0.21
CA ASP A 316 -21.56 -10.76 -1.04
C ASP A 316 -20.32 -10.02 -1.54
N ILE A 317 -19.26 -10.00 -0.72
CA ILE A 317 -18.07 -9.17 -0.92
C ILE A 317 -16.80 -10.01 -0.69
N ILE A 318 -15.78 -9.80 -1.50
CA ILE A 318 -14.45 -10.39 -1.35
C ILE A 318 -13.41 -9.30 -1.14
N MET A 319 -12.61 -9.43 -0.07
CA MET A 319 -11.53 -8.52 0.30
C MET A 319 -10.22 -9.28 0.56
N PRO A 320 -9.35 -9.46 -0.43
CA PRO A 320 -8.04 -10.08 -0.26
C PRO A 320 -7.08 -9.13 0.49
N CYS A 321 -6.78 -9.45 1.77
CA CYS A 321 -5.98 -8.62 2.67
C CYS A 321 -4.63 -9.27 3.05
N ALA A 322 -4.28 -10.42 2.45
CA ALA A 322 -3.12 -11.21 2.87
C ALA A 322 -1.83 -10.83 2.11
N THR A 323 -1.61 -11.45 0.96
CA THR A 323 -0.33 -11.37 0.23
C THR A 323 -0.53 -11.08 -1.26
N GLN A 324 0.58 -10.71 -1.89
CA GLN A 324 0.64 -10.56 -3.35
C GLN A 324 0.33 -11.90 -4.05
N ASN A 325 -0.37 -11.83 -5.19
CA ASN A 325 -0.76 -12.98 -6.04
C ASN A 325 -1.55 -14.07 -5.27
N ASP A 326 -2.34 -13.67 -4.28
CA ASP A 326 -3.19 -14.57 -3.51
C ASP A 326 -4.37 -15.14 -4.33
N VAL A 327 -4.79 -14.41 -5.36
CA VAL A 327 -5.87 -14.79 -6.29
C VAL A 327 -5.31 -14.98 -7.70
N ASP A 328 -5.17 -16.22 -8.12
CA ASP A 328 -4.87 -16.62 -9.51
C ASP A 328 -6.14 -16.82 -10.34
N LEU A 329 -6.00 -17.17 -11.61
CA LEU A 329 -7.14 -17.41 -12.51
C LEU A 329 -8.06 -18.53 -12.01
N THR A 330 -7.52 -19.55 -11.36
CA THR A 330 -8.32 -20.66 -10.79
C THR A 330 -9.20 -20.14 -9.66
N GLN A 331 -8.65 -19.34 -8.79
CA GLN A 331 -9.40 -18.71 -7.71
C GLN A 331 -10.43 -17.69 -8.24
N ALA A 332 -10.05 -16.89 -9.24
CA ALA A 332 -10.96 -15.94 -9.88
C ALA A 332 -12.20 -16.62 -10.50
N LYS A 333 -12.02 -17.79 -11.13
CA LYS A 333 -13.14 -18.60 -11.62
C LYS A 333 -14.07 -19.10 -10.50
N ARG A 334 -13.53 -19.45 -9.34
CA ARG A 334 -14.34 -19.82 -8.16
C ARG A 334 -15.18 -18.64 -7.66
N ILE A 335 -14.57 -17.44 -7.61
CA ILE A 335 -15.24 -16.20 -7.24
C ILE A 335 -16.44 -15.92 -8.16
N VAL A 336 -16.21 -15.94 -9.48
CA VAL A 336 -17.25 -15.67 -10.48
C VAL A 336 -18.37 -16.71 -10.43
N ALA A 337 -18.05 -17.98 -10.19
CA ALA A 337 -19.04 -19.06 -10.07
C ALA A 337 -20.03 -18.84 -8.90
N ASN A 338 -19.66 -18.07 -7.89
CA ASN A 338 -20.51 -17.72 -6.75
C ASN A 338 -21.31 -16.42 -6.96
N ASN A 339 -21.26 -15.80 -8.14
CA ASN A 339 -21.94 -14.53 -8.48
C ASN A 339 -21.60 -13.38 -7.51
N ILE A 340 -20.34 -13.29 -7.11
CA ILE A 340 -19.86 -12.20 -6.25
C ILE A 340 -19.97 -10.87 -6.99
N LYS A 341 -20.60 -9.87 -6.38
CA LYS A 341 -20.76 -8.54 -6.97
C LYS A 341 -19.58 -7.61 -6.69
N TYR A 342 -18.96 -7.71 -5.53
CA TYR A 342 -17.92 -6.76 -5.09
C TYR A 342 -16.58 -7.48 -4.83
N TYR A 343 -15.57 -7.13 -5.63
CA TYR A 343 -14.20 -7.59 -5.48
C TYR A 343 -13.29 -6.40 -5.18
N ILE A 344 -12.81 -6.31 -3.95
CA ILE A 344 -12.13 -5.12 -3.40
C ILE A 344 -10.71 -5.49 -3.00
N GLU A 345 -9.73 -5.15 -3.83
CA GLU A 345 -8.32 -5.45 -3.57
C GLU A 345 -7.78 -4.62 -2.41
N VAL A 346 -7.35 -5.25 -1.32
CA VAL A 346 -6.80 -4.55 -0.16
C VAL A 346 -5.29 -4.73 -0.02
N ALA A 347 -4.76 -5.95 -0.15
CA ALA A 347 -3.33 -6.17 -0.19
C ALA A 347 -2.70 -5.53 -1.45
N ASN A 348 -1.39 -5.31 -1.44
CA ASN A 348 -0.71 -4.86 -2.66
C ASN A 348 -0.70 -5.98 -3.70
N MET A 349 -1.25 -5.71 -4.90
CA MET A 349 -1.33 -6.64 -6.02
C MET A 349 -1.77 -8.07 -5.59
N PRO A 350 -2.92 -8.23 -4.92
CA PRO A 350 -3.34 -9.56 -4.43
C PRO A 350 -3.76 -10.49 -5.55
N THR A 351 -4.06 -9.95 -6.72
CA THR A 351 -4.59 -10.65 -7.89
C THR A 351 -3.56 -10.68 -9.00
N THR A 352 -3.36 -11.83 -9.64
CA THR A 352 -2.51 -11.90 -10.83
C THR A 352 -3.13 -11.11 -11.99
N ASN A 353 -2.33 -10.57 -12.90
CA ASN A 353 -2.82 -9.76 -14.02
C ASN A 353 -3.84 -10.49 -14.90
N GLU A 354 -3.66 -11.79 -15.11
CA GLU A 354 -4.62 -12.62 -15.86
C GLU A 354 -5.95 -12.73 -15.12
N ALA A 355 -5.90 -12.99 -13.81
CA ALA A 355 -7.09 -13.07 -12.97
C ALA A 355 -7.83 -11.74 -12.86
N LEU A 356 -7.09 -10.64 -12.72
CA LEU A 356 -7.67 -9.30 -12.63
C LEU A 356 -8.43 -8.93 -13.92
N ARG A 357 -7.83 -9.17 -15.09
CA ARG A 357 -8.51 -8.97 -16.38
C ARG A 357 -9.79 -9.82 -16.48
N PHE A 358 -9.70 -11.09 -16.10
CA PHE A 358 -10.85 -11.99 -16.10
C PHE A 358 -11.99 -11.52 -15.19
N LEU A 359 -11.67 -10.98 -13.99
CA LEU A 359 -12.67 -10.41 -13.06
C LEU A 359 -13.27 -9.12 -13.63
N MET A 360 -12.45 -8.24 -14.20
CA MET A 360 -12.93 -6.97 -14.81
C MET A 360 -13.83 -7.18 -16.01
N ASP A 361 -13.69 -8.30 -16.73
CA ASP A 361 -14.57 -8.64 -17.86
C ASP A 361 -15.97 -9.12 -17.43
N GLN A 362 -16.22 -9.31 -16.13
CA GLN A 362 -17.52 -9.75 -15.63
C GLN A 362 -18.49 -8.58 -15.52
N LYS A 363 -19.60 -8.62 -16.27
CA LYS A 363 -20.58 -7.52 -16.38
C LYS A 363 -21.23 -7.07 -15.06
N ASN A 364 -21.36 -7.99 -14.10
CA ASN A 364 -22.05 -7.77 -12.84
C ASN A 364 -21.09 -7.66 -11.64
N MET A 365 -19.79 -7.47 -11.89
CA MET A 365 -18.78 -7.38 -10.85
C MET A 365 -18.15 -6.00 -10.84
N VAL A 366 -18.08 -5.39 -9.67
CA VAL A 366 -17.29 -4.19 -9.41
C VAL A 366 -15.93 -4.60 -8.88
N VAL A 367 -14.89 -4.20 -9.57
CA VAL A 367 -13.49 -4.44 -9.17
C VAL A 367 -12.86 -3.12 -8.74
N ALA A 368 -12.40 -3.05 -7.48
CA ALA A 368 -11.72 -1.89 -6.94
C ALA A 368 -10.21 -2.16 -6.79
N PRO A 369 -9.34 -1.27 -7.31
CA PRO A 369 -7.90 -1.52 -7.39
C PRO A 369 -7.18 -1.29 -6.07
N SER A 370 -6.19 -2.13 -5.78
CA SER A 370 -5.42 -2.12 -4.55
C SER A 370 -4.80 -0.75 -4.22
N LYS A 371 -4.24 -0.05 -5.20
CA LYS A 371 -3.56 1.25 -4.97
C LYS A 371 -4.48 2.35 -4.44
N ALA A 372 -5.76 2.34 -4.83
CA ALA A 372 -6.76 3.26 -4.32
C ALA A 372 -7.34 2.76 -2.99
N VAL A 373 -7.74 1.49 -2.94
CA VAL A 373 -8.37 0.87 -1.78
C VAL A 373 -7.47 0.89 -0.54
N ASN A 374 -6.17 0.60 -0.69
CA ASN A 374 -5.24 0.53 0.44
C ASN A 374 -4.47 1.85 0.71
N ALA A 375 -4.90 2.96 0.13
CA ALA A 375 -4.29 4.26 0.33
C ALA A 375 -4.40 4.79 1.78
N GLY A 376 -5.31 4.25 2.59
CA GLY A 376 -5.53 4.67 3.99
C GLY A 376 -4.27 4.66 4.84
N GLY A 377 -3.37 3.69 4.63
CA GLY A 377 -2.11 3.61 5.38
C GLY A 377 -1.16 4.78 5.11
N VAL A 378 -0.93 5.12 3.85
CA VAL A 378 -0.09 6.28 3.48
C VAL A 378 -0.78 7.60 3.80
N LEU A 379 -2.11 7.66 3.66
CA LEU A 379 -2.91 8.81 4.02
C LEU A 379 -2.74 9.17 5.51
N VAL A 380 -2.95 8.23 6.43
CA VAL A 380 -2.75 8.50 7.87
C VAL A 380 -1.27 8.78 8.18
N SER A 381 -0.33 8.23 7.40
CA SER A 381 1.08 8.64 7.51
C SER A 381 1.29 10.11 7.15
N ALA A 382 0.61 10.63 6.11
CA ALA A 382 0.66 12.05 5.77
C ALA A 382 -0.04 12.92 6.83
N LEU A 383 -1.15 12.45 7.41
CA LEU A 383 -1.78 13.12 8.56
C LEU A 383 -0.86 13.13 9.80
N GLU A 384 -0.04 12.10 10.01
CA GLU A 384 1.00 12.11 11.04
C GLU A 384 2.03 13.21 10.80
N MET A 385 2.45 13.42 9.53
CA MET A 385 3.33 14.54 9.18
C MET A 385 2.69 15.90 9.51
N SER A 386 1.42 16.10 9.19
CA SER A 386 0.69 17.32 9.53
C SER A 386 0.67 17.57 11.04
N GLN A 387 0.32 16.57 11.84
CA GLN A 387 0.35 16.66 13.32
C GLN A 387 1.76 16.99 13.84
N ASN A 388 2.81 16.40 13.23
CA ASN A 388 4.18 16.69 13.62
C ASN A 388 4.61 18.14 13.27
N SER A 389 4.17 18.67 12.14
CA SER A 389 4.42 20.07 11.73
C SER A 389 3.71 21.06 12.64
N GLU A 390 2.47 20.78 13.03
CA GLU A 390 1.67 21.57 13.96
C GLU A 390 2.16 21.43 15.42
N ARG A 391 2.95 20.38 15.73
CA ARG A 391 3.41 19.97 17.07
C ARG A 391 2.27 19.65 18.05
N ILE A 392 1.17 19.11 17.52
CA ILE A 392 0.01 18.65 18.28
C ILE A 392 -0.36 17.22 17.88
N SER A 393 -1.18 16.58 18.70
CA SER A 393 -1.77 15.28 18.40
C SER A 393 -3.27 15.42 18.24
N TRP A 394 -3.81 14.87 17.14
CA TRP A 394 -5.25 14.81 16.93
C TRP A 394 -5.86 13.62 17.66
N THR A 395 -7.13 13.72 17.96
CA THR A 395 -7.92 12.60 18.51
C THR A 395 -8.11 11.51 17.47
N ALA A 396 -8.46 10.30 17.92
CA ALA A 396 -8.77 9.20 17.01
C ALA A 396 -9.91 9.57 16.05
N LYS A 397 -10.93 10.29 16.54
CA LYS A 397 -12.05 10.73 15.72
C LYS A 397 -11.63 11.71 14.63
N GLU A 398 -10.79 12.70 14.93
CA GLU A 398 -10.31 13.66 13.93
C GLU A 398 -9.51 12.97 12.81
N VAL A 399 -8.69 11.99 13.17
CA VAL A 399 -7.93 11.21 12.18
C VAL A 399 -8.86 10.32 11.34
N ASP A 400 -9.83 9.65 11.99
CA ASP A 400 -10.77 8.75 11.32
C ASP A 400 -11.73 9.52 10.39
N ASP A 401 -12.26 10.66 10.82
CA ASP A 401 -13.11 11.53 9.98
C ASP A 401 -12.35 11.98 8.70
N LYS A 402 -11.08 12.38 8.82
CA LYS A 402 -10.24 12.77 7.68
C LYS A 402 -9.92 11.58 6.78
N LEU A 403 -9.65 10.41 7.37
CA LEU A 403 -9.44 9.18 6.63
C LEU A 403 -10.68 8.83 5.79
N HIS A 404 -11.87 8.86 6.40
CA HIS A 404 -13.13 8.58 5.72
C HIS A 404 -13.36 9.56 4.55
N GLN A 405 -13.27 10.87 4.82
CA GLN A 405 -13.43 11.90 3.80
C GLN A 405 -12.51 11.67 2.60
N ILE A 406 -11.21 11.53 2.82
CA ILE A 406 -10.24 11.41 1.73
C ILE A 406 -10.39 10.09 0.97
N MET A 407 -10.73 8.98 1.64
CA MET A 407 -11.01 7.71 0.95
C MET A 407 -12.24 7.81 0.03
N THR A 408 -13.26 8.56 0.43
CA THR A 408 -14.41 8.90 -0.42
C THR A 408 -13.97 9.73 -1.63
N GLU A 409 -13.17 10.76 -1.42
CA GLU A 409 -12.62 11.60 -2.51
C GLU A 409 -11.75 10.80 -3.50
N ILE A 410 -11.00 9.80 -3.03
CA ILE A 410 -10.22 8.88 -3.90
C ILE A 410 -11.14 8.04 -4.78
N HIS A 411 -12.23 7.51 -4.22
CA HIS A 411 -13.23 6.75 -4.96
C HIS A 411 -13.89 7.63 -6.01
N ASP A 412 -14.46 8.77 -5.61
CA ASP A 412 -15.23 9.66 -6.47
C ASP A 412 -14.37 10.19 -7.63
N GLY A 413 -13.13 10.64 -7.33
CA GLY A 413 -12.19 11.08 -8.36
C GLY A 413 -11.82 9.97 -9.35
N SER A 414 -11.69 8.72 -8.88
CA SER A 414 -11.42 7.57 -9.76
C SER A 414 -12.61 7.26 -10.68
N ALA A 415 -13.83 7.29 -10.14
CA ALA A 415 -15.06 7.05 -10.90
C ALA A 415 -15.30 8.16 -11.94
N GLU A 416 -15.23 9.42 -11.53
CA GLU A 416 -15.39 10.58 -12.40
C GLU A 416 -14.36 10.62 -13.54
N CYS A 417 -13.11 10.29 -13.23
CA CYS A 417 -12.05 10.24 -14.24
C CYS A 417 -12.30 9.14 -15.27
N ALA A 418 -12.71 7.94 -14.85
CA ALA A 418 -13.04 6.86 -15.78
C ALA A 418 -14.21 7.23 -16.68
N GLU A 419 -15.27 7.82 -16.13
CA GLU A 419 -16.43 8.27 -16.89
C GLU A 419 -16.09 9.37 -17.90
N LYS A 420 -15.30 10.37 -17.49
CA LYS A 420 -14.80 11.46 -18.35
C LYS A 420 -14.11 10.95 -19.62
N TYR A 421 -13.38 9.85 -19.51
CA TYR A 421 -12.67 9.23 -20.65
C TYR A 421 -13.45 8.08 -21.30
N GLY A 422 -14.74 7.94 -21.01
CA GLY A 422 -15.64 6.99 -21.69
C GLY A 422 -15.44 5.53 -21.29
N LEU A 423 -14.84 5.27 -20.13
CA LEU A 423 -14.56 3.93 -19.61
C LEU A 423 -15.63 3.42 -18.62
N GLY A 424 -16.73 4.17 -18.44
CA GLY A 424 -17.77 3.86 -17.47
C GLY A 424 -17.22 3.77 -16.05
N TYR A 425 -17.79 2.89 -15.23
CA TYR A 425 -17.37 2.71 -13.83
C TYR A 425 -16.15 1.78 -13.70
N ASN A 426 -15.07 2.08 -14.43
CA ASN A 426 -13.81 1.35 -14.38
C ASN A 426 -12.85 1.99 -13.36
N LEU A 427 -12.97 1.59 -12.09
CA LEU A 427 -12.17 2.14 -10.99
C LEU A 427 -10.66 1.87 -11.13
N VAL A 428 -10.28 0.77 -11.80
CA VAL A 428 -8.86 0.42 -12.02
C VAL A 428 -8.20 1.43 -12.95
N ALA A 429 -8.81 1.68 -14.12
CA ALA A 429 -8.33 2.68 -15.06
C ALA A 429 -8.44 4.10 -14.47
N GLY A 430 -9.57 4.42 -13.83
CA GLY A 430 -9.80 5.72 -13.23
C GLY A 430 -8.76 6.10 -12.18
N ALA A 431 -8.41 5.20 -11.26
CA ALA A 431 -7.38 5.45 -10.25
C ALA A 431 -5.99 5.70 -10.88
N ASN A 432 -5.61 4.92 -11.91
CA ASN A 432 -4.36 5.15 -12.63
C ASN A 432 -4.34 6.52 -13.31
N MET A 433 -5.41 6.87 -14.01
CA MET A 433 -5.49 8.11 -14.76
C MET A 433 -5.55 9.35 -13.87
N VAL A 434 -6.34 9.35 -12.79
CA VAL A 434 -6.42 10.49 -11.87
C VAL A 434 -5.13 10.70 -11.09
N GLY A 435 -4.49 9.61 -10.65
CA GLY A 435 -3.18 9.69 -10.00
C GLY A 435 -2.11 10.25 -10.93
N PHE A 436 -2.09 9.77 -12.19
CA PHE A 436 -1.20 10.30 -13.23
C PHE A 436 -1.45 11.79 -13.49
N GLN A 437 -2.69 12.21 -13.72
CA GLN A 437 -3.01 13.61 -14.04
C GLN A 437 -2.54 14.57 -12.97
N LYS A 438 -2.72 14.25 -11.69
CA LYS A 438 -2.25 15.12 -10.59
C LYS A 438 -0.73 15.33 -10.61
N VAL A 439 0.04 14.29 -10.89
CA VAL A 439 1.50 14.39 -11.03
C VAL A 439 1.87 15.14 -12.31
N ALA A 440 1.20 14.82 -13.42
CA ALA A 440 1.41 15.49 -14.71
C ALA A 440 1.14 17.00 -14.62
N ASP A 441 0.03 17.40 -14.02
CA ASP A 441 -0.33 18.82 -13.83
C ASP A 441 0.70 19.56 -12.99
N ALA A 442 1.18 18.94 -11.91
CA ALA A 442 2.25 19.49 -11.10
C ALA A 442 3.55 19.64 -11.89
N MET A 443 3.96 18.61 -12.64
CA MET A 443 5.17 18.65 -13.48
C MET A 443 5.06 19.70 -14.61
N MET A 444 3.88 19.83 -15.21
CA MET A 444 3.62 20.83 -16.26
C MET A 444 3.66 22.25 -15.70
N ALA A 445 3.03 22.48 -14.56
CA ALA A 445 3.00 23.81 -13.91
C ALA A 445 4.37 24.28 -13.43
N GLN A 446 5.23 23.35 -12.99
CA GLN A 446 6.60 23.66 -12.53
C GLN A 446 7.60 23.79 -13.68
N GLY A 447 7.24 23.35 -14.89
CA GLY A 447 8.09 23.40 -16.05
C GLY A 447 9.27 22.43 -15.99
N ILE A 448 10.38 22.82 -16.60
CA ILE A 448 11.63 22.05 -16.61
C ILE A 448 12.66 22.79 -15.79
N ALA A 449 12.99 22.25 -14.61
CA ALA A 449 14.12 22.74 -13.82
C ALA A 449 15.42 22.15 -14.39
N TRP A 450 16.35 23.02 -14.72
CA TRP A 450 17.66 22.67 -15.30
C TRP A 450 18.71 22.50 -14.21
#